data_39ce398dd99fa769a91da79597850435
#
_entry.id   39ce398dd99fa769a91da79597850435
#
_cell.length_a   1.000
_cell.length_b   1.000
_cell.length_c   1.000
_cell.angle_alpha   90.00
_cell.angle_beta   90.00
_cell.angle_gamma   90.00
#
_symmetry.space_group_name_H-M   'P 1'
#
loop_
_entity.id
_entity.type
_entity.pdbx_description
1 polymer ?
#
loop_
_entity_poly.entity_id
_entity_poly.type
_entity_poly.pdbx_seq_one_letter_code
_entity_poly.pdbx_strand_id
1 'polypeptide(L)'
;MFSRTSTEKFTSDCSAQIEQLKDTLCNADAVIIGAGAGLSAAAGFTYSGERYEKYFSDFEKKYNFGDMYSGGFYPFPTPEEYWAYWSRYIFINRYTDAPKPVYENLLKLVADKDYFVITTNVDHCFQNAGFDKKRLFYTQGDYGLFQCSVPCCHETFDNEAVIREMTRKQENMRIPSELIPVCPHCGKPMTMNLRADDKFVEDEGWHQAAERYESFLRTRADQKTLFLELGVGYNTPVIIKYPFWQMTAKDPRAVYANINFGQAEAPAAIRDQSICINADIASALERLL
;
A
#
# COMPACT_ATOMS: atom_id res chain seq x y z
N MET A 1 0.59 -25.60 24.00
CA MET A 1 2.01 -25.95 23.75
C MET A 1 2.21 -25.90 22.25
N PHE A 2 2.44 -24.71 21.68
CA PHE A 2 2.73 -24.56 20.27
C PHE A 2 4.21 -24.26 20.10
N SER A 3 4.87 -25.20 19.45
CA SER A 3 6.29 -25.22 19.12
C SER A 3 6.68 -23.96 18.35
N ARG A 4 7.70 -23.23 18.84
CA ARG A 4 8.44 -22.25 18.05
C ARG A 4 9.17 -23.00 16.93
N THR A 5 8.60 -22.96 15.74
CA THR A 5 9.33 -23.36 14.54
C THR A 5 10.32 -22.23 14.20
N SER A 6 11.59 -22.56 14.23
CA SER A 6 12.70 -21.77 13.76
C SER A 6 12.41 -21.26 12.36
N THR A 7 12.58 -19.95 12.15
CA THR A 7 12.64 -19.31 10.83
C THR A 7 13.86 -19.85 10.08
N GLU A 8 13.70 -20.95 9.37
CA GLU A 8 14.62 -21.29 8.28
C GLU A 8 14.52 -20.18 7.23
N LYS A 9 15.58 -19.41 7.08
CA LYS A 9 15.80 -18.53 5.95
C LYS A 9 15.85 -19.40 4.69
N PHE A 10 14.74 -19.57 3.99
CA PHE A 10 14.72 -20.06 2.63
C PHE A 10 15.31 -18.96 1.72
N THR A 11 16.63 -18.85 1.70
CA THR A 11 17.34 -18.19 0.62
C THR A 11 17.51 -19.20 -0.51
N SER A 12 16.49 -19.46 -1.30
CA SER A 12 16.71 -19.92 -2.67
C SER A 12 17.60 -18.86 -3.33
N ASP A 13 18.69 -19.29 -3.94
CA ASP A 13 19.55 -18.36 -4.68
C ASP A 13 18.73 -17.77 -5.85
N CYS A 14 18.28 -16.52 -5.69
CA CYS A 14 17.51 -15.80 -6.71
C CYS A 14 18.41 -14.90 -7.58
N SER A 15 19.74 -15.13 -7.60
CA SER A 15 20.69 -14.30 -8.33
C SER A 15 20.38 -14.24 -9.81
N ALA A 16 20.06 -15.37 -10.41
CA ALA A 16 19.73 -15.43 -11.85
C ALA A 16 18.47 -14.60 -12.17
N GLN A 17 17.42 -14.68 -11.34
CA GLN A 17 16.20 -13.91 -11.53
C GLN A 17 16.43 -12.41 -11.30
N ILE A 18 17.29 -12.02 -10.37
CA ILE A 18 17.68 -10.62 -10.15
C ILE A 18 18.40 -10.08 -11.38
N GLU A 19 19.38 -10.78 -11.94
CA GLU A 19 20.07 -10.37 -13.16
C GLU A 19 19.10 -10.30 -14.35
N GLN A 20 18.22 -11.29 -14.50
CA GLN A 20 17.18 -11.25 -15.53
C GLN A 20 16.26 -10.03 -15.39
N LEU A 21 15.90 -9.66 -14.17
CA LEU A 21 15.07 -8.47 -13.90
C LEU A 21 15.85 -7.17 -14.20
N LYS A 22 17.15 -7.11 -13.89
CA LYS A 22 18.02 -5.98 -14.28
C LYS A 22 18.01 -5.77 -15.78
N ASP A 23 18.28 -6.82 -16.52
CA ASP A 23 18.28 -6.79 -17.97
C ASP A 23 16.92 -6.36 -18.55
N THR A 24 15.84 -6.89 -17.94
CA THR A 24 14.46 -6.54 -18.34
C THR A 24 14.16 -5.06 -18.08
N LEU A 25 14.52 -4.55 -16.88
CA LEU A 25 14.38 -3.13 -16.54
C LEU A 25 15.16 -2.23 -17.50
N CYS A 26 16.40 -2.61 -17.84
CA CYS A 26 17.22 -1.84 -18.80
C CYS A 26 16.56 -1.75 -20.18
N ASN A 27 15.94 -2.85 -20.65
CA ASN A 27 15.41 -2.99 -22.00
C ASN A 27 13.91 -2.65 -22.12
N ALA A 28 13.21 -2.38 -21.01
CA ALA A 28 11.81 -1.99 -21.01
C ALA A 28 11.65 -0.55 -21.53
N ASP A 29 10.69 -0.34 -22.42
CA ASP A 29 10.27 0.98 -22.90
C ASP A 29 9.34 1.65 -21.86
N ALA A 30 8.54 0.84 -21.15
CA ALA A 30 7.64 1.30 -20.09
C ALA A 30 7.66 0.35 -18.89
N VAL A 31 7.52 0.89 -17.67
CA VAL A 31 7.44 0.13 -16.42
C VAL A 31 6.16 0.46 -15.68
N ILE A 32 5.32 -0.54 -15.43
CA ILE A 32 4.12 -0.38 -14.61
C ILE A 32 4.35 -1.09 -13.29
N ILE A 33 4.42 -0.32 -12.21
CA ILE A 33 4.64 -0.80 -10.86
C ILE A 33 3.28 -1.06 -10.20
N GLY A 34 3.05 -2.29 -9.77
CA GLY A 34 1.91 -2.69 -8.97
C GLY A 34 2.33 -2.98 -7.52
N ALA A 35 1.86 -2.19 -6.55
CA ALA A 35 2.33 -2.32 -5.18
C ALA A 35 1.20 -2.65 -4.20
N GLY A 36 1.44 -3.63 -3.34
CA GLY A 36 0.57 -4.01 -2.24
C GLY A 36 1.24 -3.90 -0.86
N ALA A 37 0.54 -4.32 0.19
CA ALA A 37 0.96 -4.17 1.58
C ALA A 37 2.33 -4.80 1.90
N GLY A 38 2.79 -5.80 1.14
CA GLY A 38 4.11 -6.39 1.30
C GLY A 38 5.25 -5.40 1.05
N LEU A 39 5.06 -4.40 0.15
CA LEU A 39 6.06 -3.35 -0.05
C LEU A 39 6.20 -2.45 1.19
N SER A 40 5.08 -2.05 1.79
CA SER A 40 5.08 -1.26 3.03
C SER A 40 5.65 -2.04 4.20
N ALA A 41 5.34 -3.34 4.30
CA ALA A 41 5.91 -4.23 5.31
C ALA A 41 7.43 -4.35 5.16
N ALA A 42 7.96 -4.46 3.92
CA ALA A 42 9.39 -4.46 3.64
C ALA A 42 10.06 -3.14 4.03
N ALA A 43 9.34 -2.01 3.89
CA ALA A 43 9.79 -0.69 4.36
C ALA A 43 9.71 -0.52 5.89
N GLY A 44 9.18 -1.51 6.63
CA GLY A 44 9.09 -1.51 8.09
C GLY A 44 7.72 -1.13 8.65
N PHE A 45 6.73 -0.88 7.83
CA PHE A 45 5.34 -0.65 8.27
C PHE A 45 4.62 -1.96 8.53
N THR A 46 5.09 -2.70 9.53
CA THR A 46 4.47 -3.96 9.98
C THR A 46 3.26 -3.67 10.87
N TYR A 47 2.22 -4.51 10.77
CA TYR A 47 0.98 -4.38 11.55
C TYR A 47 0.97 -5.25 12.81
N SER A 48 1.99 -6.06 13.03
CA SER A 48 2.17 -6.95 14.18
C SER A 48 3.60 -6.89 14.73
N GLY A 49 3.87 -7.62 15.82
CA GLY A 49 5.17 -7.67 16.49
C GLY A 49 5.54 -6.37 17.20
N GLU A 50 6.85 -6.09 17.31
CA GLU A 50 7.39 -4.98 18.11
C GLU A 50 6.74 -3.62 17.84
N ARG A 51 6.42 -3.34 16.56
CA ARG A 51 5.79 -2.06 16.19
C ARG A 51 4.37 -1.97 16.73
N TYR A 52 3.60 -3.04 16.67
CA TYR A 52 2.27 -3.12 17.26
C TYR A 52 2.35 -3.01 18.79
N GLU A 53 3.19 -3.80 19.44
CA GLU A 53 3.39 -3.78 20.90
C GLU A 53 3.78 -2.38 21.40
N LYS A 54 4.66 -1.69 20.69
CA LYS A 54 5.10 -0.32 21.05
C LYS A 54 3.95 0.68 21.06
N TYR A 55 3.02 0.60 20.12
CA TYR A 55 2.02 1.65 19.92
C TYR A 55 0.62 1.28 20.39
N PHE A 56 0.31 -0.01 20.61
CA PHE A 56 -1.05 -0.49 20.88
C PHE A 56 -1.16 -1.48 22.04
N SER A 57 -0.12 -1.65 22.85
CA SER A 57 -0.15 -2.58 23.99
C SER A 57 -1.24 -2.26 25.04
N ASP A 58 -1.65 -1.01 25.16
CA ASP A 58 -2.76 -0.58 26.02
C ASP A 58 -4.11 -1.03 25.44
N PHE A 59 -4.30 -0.89 24.14
CA PHE A 59 -5.49 -1.39 23.44
C PHE A 59 -5.56 -2.92 23.45
N GLU A 60 -4.44 -3.61 23.21
CA GLU A 60 -4.34 -5.06 23.29
C GLU A 60 -4.80 -5.58 24.65
N LYS A 61 -4.29 -5.00 25.75
CA LYS A 61 -4.66 -5.37 27.11
C LYS A 61 -6.14 -5.18 27.41
N LYS A 62 -6.77 -4.15 26.83
CA LYS A 62 -8.19 -3.84 27.08
C LYS A 62 -9.13 -4.64 26.18
N TYR A 63 -8.77 -4.84 24.91
CA TYR A 63 -9.68 -5.36 23.88
C TYR A 63 -9.27 -6.71 23.29
N ASN A 64 -8.09 -7.24 23.66
CA ASN A 64 -7.62 -8.58 23.33
C ASN A 64 -7.54 -8.87 21.81
N PHE A 65 -7.11 -7.89 21.00
CA PHE A 65 -6.71 -8.12 19.62
C PHE A 65 -5.18 -8.05 19.50
N GLY A 66 -4.58 -8.86 18.61
CA GLY A 66 -3.12 -9.07 18.56
C GLY A 66 -2.37 -8.38 17.42
N ASP A 67 -3.03 -7.51 16.65
CA ASP A 67 -2.43 -6.77 15.55
C ASP A 67 -3.24 -5.53 15.17
N MET A 68 -2.61 -4.61 14.42
CA MET A 68 -3.24 -3.35 14.01
C MET A 68 -4.45 -3.54 13.10
N TYR A 69 -4.42 -4.57 12.24
CA TYR A 69 -5.49 -4.82 11.28
C TYR A 69 -6.76 -5.26 12.00
N SER A 70 -6.64 -6.26 12.89
CA SER A 70 -7.76 -6.74 13.72
C SER A 70 -8.35 -5.63 14.60
N GLY A 71 -7.49 -4.77 15.18
CA GLY A 71 -7.94 -3.61 15.96
C GLY A 71 -8.70 -2.57 15.14
N GLY A 72 -8.37 -2.43 13.86
CA GLY A 72 -9.07 -1.52 12.95
C GLY A 72 -10.55 -1.89 12.71
N PHE A 73 -10.90 -3.17 12.84
CA PHE A 73 -12.28 -3.66 12.73
C PHE A 73 -12.99 -3.85 14.08
N TYR A 74 -12.31 -3.53 15.18
CA TYR A 74 -12.91 -3.69 16.50
C TYR A 74 -14.05 -2.67 16.72
N PRO A 75 -15.23 -3.09 17.21
CA PRO A 75 -16.37 -2.21 17.45
C PRO A 75 -16.19 -1.43 18.77
N PHE A 76 -15.36 -0.40 18.75
CA PHE A 76 -15.11 0.42 19.94
C PHE A 76 -16.40 0.99 20.53
N PRO A 77 -16.54 1.03 21.87
CA PRO A 77 -17.79 1.39 22.52
C PRO A 77 -18.15 2.88 22.40
N THR A 78 -17.16 3.73 22.11
CA THR A 78 -17.39 5.19 21.97
C THR A 78 -16.57 5.75 20.80
N PRO A 79 -17.04 6.86 20.16
CA PRO A 79 -16.28 7.53 19.12
C PRO A 79 -14.91 8.03 19.58
N GLU A 80 -14.78 8.45 20.85
CA GLU A 80 -13.51 8.90 21.42
C GLU A 80 -12.47 7.77 21.45
N GLU A 81 -12.88 6.54 21.79
CA GLU A 81 -11.99 5.38 21.79
C GLU A 81 -11.66 4.92 20.36
N TYR A 82 -12.66 4.92 19.48
CA TYR A 82 -12.46 4.65 18.05
C TYR A 82 -11.42 5.59 17.44
N TRP A 83 -11.56 6.90 17.66
CA TRP A 83 -10.62 7.87 17.12
C TRP A 83 -9.30 7.90 17.88
N ALA A 84 -9.25 7.48 19.14
CA ALA A 84 -7.98 7.28 19.85
C ALA A 84 -7.16 6.16 19.19
N TYR A 85 -7.80 5.06 18.81
CA TYR A 85 -7.16 3.99 18.07
C TYR A 85 -6.73 4.45 16.67
N TRP A 86 -7.67 4.96 15.89
CA TRP A 86 -7.43 5.33 14.49
C TRP A 86 -6.49 6.52 14.32
N SER A 87 -6.51 7.52 15.19
CA SER A 87 -5.57 8.63 15.11
C SER A 87 -4.12 8.16 15.32
N ARG A 88 -3.90 7.26 16.27
CA ARG A 88 -2.60 6.63 16.51
C ARG A 88 -2.16 5.78 15.30
N TYR A 89 -3.09 4.98 14.79
CA TYR A 89 -2.88 4.15 13.60
C TYR A 89 -2.49 4.99 12.38
N ILE A 90 -3.25 6.03 12.08
CA ILE A 90 -3.01 6.96 10.97
C ILE A 90 -1.66 7.65 11.17
N PHE A 91 -1.42 8.19 12.36
CA PHE A 91 -0.20 8.93 12.65
C PHE A 91 1.07 8.14 12.33
N ILE A 92 1.15 6.90 12.82
CA ILE A 92 2.36 6.08 12.63
C ILE A 92 2.49 5.47 11.23
N ASN A 93 1.41 5.36 10.46
CA ASN A 93 1.45 4.78 9.11
C ASN A 93 1.47 5.85 8.00
N ARG A 94 1.10 7.09 8.31
CA ARG A 94 0.95 8.15 7.31
C ARG A 94 1.86 9.35 7.56
N TYR A 95 2.09 9.69 8.83
CA TYR A 95 2.77 10.91 9.25
C TYR A 95 4.12 10.67 9.92
N THR A 96 4.68 9.49 9.75
CA THR A 96 6.06 9.14 10.14
C THR A 96 6.79 8.57 8.93
N ASP A 97 8.10 8.76 8.90
CA ASP A 97 8.94 8.23 7.83
C ASP A 97 9.01 6.69 7.88
N ALA A 98 9.15 6.09 6.71
CA ALA A 98 9.37 4.66 6.61
C ALA A 98 10.73 4.30 7.24
N PRO A 99 10.80 3.23 8.07
CA PRO A 99 12.06 2.84 8.72
C PRO A 99 13.20 2.45 7.76
N LYS A 100 12.86 2.00 6.55
CA LYS A 100 13.84 1.56 5.54
C LYS A 100 13.59 2.27 4.21
N PRO A 101 14.64 2.58 3.42
CA PRO A 101 14.54 3.37 2.18
C PRO A 101 14.08 2.53 0.97
N VAL A 102 13.04 1.71 1.15
CA VAL A 102 12.55 0.78 0.12
C VAL A 102 11.93 1.52 -1.05
N TYR A 103 11.14 2.55 -0.77
CA TYR A 103 10.48 3.36 -1.80
C TYR A 103 11.47 4.27 -2.53
N GLU A 104 12.45 4.83 -1.83
CA GLU A 104 13.53 5.63 -2.40
C GLU A 104 14.42 4.77 -3.32
N ASN A 105 14.71 3.54 -2.92
CA ASN A 105 15.45 2.58 -3.74
C ASN A 105 14.65 2.19 -4.99
N LEU A 106 13.35 1.96 -4.86
CA LEU A 106 12.48 1.72 -6.01
C LEU A 106 12.44 2.92 -6.96
N LEU A 107 12.35 4.16 -6.43
CA LEU A 107 12.39 5.37 -7.26
C LEU A 107 13.70 5.47 -8.05
N LYS A 108 14.85 5.20 -7.42
CA LYS A 108 16.15 5.20 -8.12
C LYS A 108 16.20 4.23 -9.30
N LEU A 109 15.55 3.07 -9.19
CA LEU A 109 15.51 2.06 -10.25
C LEU A 109 14.69 2.51 -11.48
N VAL A 110 13.72 3.42 -11.28
CA VAL A 110 12.79 3.81 -12.35
C VAL A 110 12.79 5.30 -12.68
N ALA A 111 13.64 6.10 -12.03
CA ALA A 111 13.63 7.55 -12.17
C ALA A 111 13.87 8.03 -13.61
N ASP A 112 14.67 7.30 -14.38
CA ASP A 112 15.00 7.55 -15.80
C ASP A 112 14.07 6.81 -16.78
N LYS A 113 13.08 6.05 -16.27
CA LYS A 113 12.15 5.25 -17.07
C LYS A 113 10.83 5.96 -17.29
N ASP A 114 10.14 5.56 -18.35
CA ASP A 114 8.73 5.90 -18.49
C ASP A 114 7.90 4.95 -17.62
N TYR A 115 7.59 5.39 -16.40
CA TYR A 115 6.91 4.55 -15.41
C TYR A 115 5.54 5.08 -15.02
N PHE A 116 4.69 4.18 -14.51
CA PHE A 116 3.48 4.49 -13.78
C PHE A 116 3.31 3.54 -12.59
N VAL A 117 2.77 4.05 -11.49
CA VAL A 117 2.50 3.28 -10.27
C VAL A 117 1.00 3.13 -10.05
N ILE A 118 0.54 1.89 -9.88
CA ILE A 118 -0.78 1.58 -9.31
C ILE A 118 -0.58 0.89 -7.95
N THR A 119 -1.26 1.36 -6.92
CA THR A 119 -1.09 0.78 -5.58
C THR A 119 -2.40 0.63 -4.83
N THR A 120 -2.48 -0.42 -4.02
CA THR A 120 -3.53 -0.61 -3.02
C THR A 120 -3.11 -0.11 -1.64
N ASN A 121 -1.87 0.39 -1.49
CA ASN A 121 -1.38 0.97 -0.25
C ASN A 121 -1.94 2.38 -0.04
N VAL A 122 -2.24 2.70 1.21
CA VAL A 122 -2.91 3.94 1.63
C VAL A 122 -2.02 4.78 2.57
N ASP A 123 -0.73 4.43 2.67
CA ASP A 123 0.26 5.00 3.60
C ASP A 123 1.01 6.23 3.06
N HIS A 124 0.82 6.57 1.77
CA HIS A 124 1.45 7.71 1.11
C HIS A 124 2.98 7.59 0.90
N CYS A 125 3.55 6.41 1.08
CA CYS A 125 5.00 6.21 1.01
C CYS A 125 5.59 6.54 -0.36
N PHE A 126 4.87 6.31 -1.46
CA PHE A 126 5.31 6.71 -2.80
C PHE A 126 5.52 8.22 -2.90
N GLN A 127 4.56 9.00 -2.43
CA GLN A 127 4.63 10.46 -2.46
C GLN A 127 5.76 10.98 -1.57
N ASN A 128 5.91 10.41 -0.36
CA ASN A 128 6.97 10.77 0.58
C ASN A 128 8.37 10.48 0.01
N ALA A 129 8.52 9.40 -0.76
CA ALA A 129 9.78 9.06 -1.44
C ALA A 129 10.06 9.91 -2.69
N GLY A 130 9.14 10.78 -3.11
CA GLY A 130 9.33 11.71 -4.22
C GLY A 130 8.85 11.21 -5.58
N PHE A 131 8.02 10.16 -5.65
CA PHE A 131 7.37 9.77 -6.90
C PHE A 131 6.45 10.87 -7.42
N ASP A 132 6.46 11.09 -8.73
CA ASP A 132 5.57 12.07 -9.36
C ASP A 132 4.10 11.67 -9.19
N LYS A 133 3.33 12.52 -8.50
CA LYS A 133 1.90 12.31 -8.26
C LYS A 133 1.10 12.12 -9.58
N LYS A 134 1.56 12.68 -10.69
CA LYS A 134 0.93 12.48 -12.00
C LYS A 134 1.12 11.08 -12.57
N ARG A 135 2.08 10.32 -12.05
CA ARG A 135 2.42 8.94 -12.39
C ARG A 135 2.01 7.94 -11.32
N LEU A 136 1.03 8.30 -10.48
CA LEU A 136 0.62 7.52 -9.34
C LEU A 136 -0.92 7.44 -9.24
N PHE A 137 -1.43 6.20 -9.07
CA PHE A 137 -2.82 5.91 -8.78
C PHE A 137 -2.93 5.04 -7.52
N TYR A 138 -3.35 5.63 -6.41
CA TYR A 138 -3.65 4.94 -5.15
C TYR A 138 -5.15 4.63 -5.08
N THR A 139 -5.50 3.38 -5.37
CA THR A 139 -6.87 2.94 -5.69
C THR A 139 -7.79 2.80 -4.47
N GLN A 140 -7.22 2.64 -3.27
CA GLN A 140 -7.94 2.30 -2.04
C GLN A 140 -8.09 3.48 -1.08
N GLY A 141 -7.72 4.68 -1.49
CA GLY A 141 -7.74 5.89 -0.66
C GLY A 141 -6.40 6.21 -0.01
N ASP A 142 -6.42 7.06 1.03
CA ASP A 142 -5.23 7.52 1.76
C ASP A 142 -5.59 7.70 3.24
N TYR A 143 -4.74 7.24 4.15
CA TYR A 143 -4.89 7.47 5.60
C TYR A 143 -4.93 8.96 5.95
N GLY A 144 -4.38 9.83 5.11
CA GLY A 144 -4.37 11.29 5.27
C GLY A 144 -5.67 11.97 4.88
N LEU A 145 -6.71 11.23 4.48
CA LEU A 145 -7.97 11.79 4.02
C LEU A 145 -9.16 11.29 4.85
N PHE A 146 -10.05 12.23 5.18
CA PHE A 146 -11.39 11.92 5.67
C PHE A 146 -12.43 12.05 4.56
N GLN A 147 -13.54 11.34 4.74
CA GLN A 147 -14.77 11.47 3.95
C GLN A 147 -15.99 11.50 4.87
N CYS A 148 -17.13 11.93 4.37
CA CYS A 148 -18.41 11.80 5.08
C CYS A 148 -18.77 10.31 5.23
N SER A 149 -19.16 9.86 6.43
CA SER A 149 -19.57 8.47 6.68
C SER A 149 -20.87 8.08 5.97
N VAL A 150 -21.66 9.07 5.57
CA VAL A 150 -22.81 8.94 4.69
C VAL A 150 -22.54 9.83 3.49
N PRO A 151 -21.93 9.33 2.40
CA PRO A 151 -21.41 10.14 1.32
C PRO A 151 -22.43 11.18 0.82
N CYS A 152 -22.38 12.40 1.39
CA CYS A 152 -23.27 13.48 1.03
C CYS A 152 -22.67 14.37 -0.07
N CYS A 153 -21.39 14.19 -0.36
CA CYS A 153 -20.62 14.87 -1.40
C CYS A 153 -19.51 13.95 -1.90
N HIS A 154 -18.88 14.31 -3.01
CA HIS A 154 -17.74 13.60 -3.61
C HIS A 154 -16.39 14.25 -3.22
N GLU A 155 -16.30 14.80 -2.00
CA GLU A 155 -15.11 15.48 -1.52
C GLU A 155 -14.42 14.66 -0.42
N THR A 156 -13.09 14.72 -0.43
CA THR A 156 -12.23 14.25 0.65
C THR A 156 -11.57 15.43 1.35
N PHE A 157 -11.18 15.24 2.60
CA PHE A 157 -10.68 16.31 3.46
C PHE A 157 -9.36 15.90 4.10
N ASP A 158 -8.34 16.76 4.02
CA ASP A 158 -7.09 16.57 4.73
C ASP A 158 -7.30 16.43 6.24
N ASN A 159 -6.58 15.48 6.86
CA ASN A 159 -6.78 15.19 8.27
C ASN A 159 -5.52 15.40 9.13
N GLU A 160 -4.39 15.83 8.56
CA GLU A 160 -3.13 15.86 9.28
C GLU A 160 -3.18 16.66 10.58
N ALA A 161 -3.72 17.87 10.54
CA ALA A 161 -3.77 18.75 11.70
C ALA A 161 -4.58 18.13 12.85
N VAL A 162 -5.76 17.59 12.56
CA VAL A 162 -6.62 17.00 13.59
C VAL A 162 -6.06 15.65 14.09
N ILE A 163 -5.46 14.82 13.24
CA ILE A 163 -4.81 13.57 13.66
C ILE A 163 -3.64 13.84 14.61
N ARG A 164 -2.79 14.83 14.29
CA ARG A 164 -1.71 15.23 15.19
C ARG A 164 -2.24 15.73 16.54
N GLU A 165 -3.31 16.51 16.54
CA GLU A 165 -3.92 17.01 17.76
C GLU A 165 -4.60 15.89 18.58
N MET A 166 -5.32 14.98 17.95
CA MET A 166 -5.88 13.78 18.59
C MET A 166 -4.79 12.95 19.27
N THR A 167 -3.68 12.69 18.55
CA THR A 167 -2.56 11.89 19.09
C THR A 167 -1.90 12.59 20.27
N ARG A 168 -1.76 13.92 20.22
CA ARG A 168 -1.15 14.73 21.27
C ARG A 168 -2.00 14.83 22.54
N LYS A 169 -3.33 14.96 22.39
CA LYS A 169 -4.28 15.13 23.50
C LYS A 169 -4.92 13.84 23.99
N GLN A 170 -4.54 12.71 23.42
CA GLN A 170 -5.09 11.42 23.80
C GLN A 170 -4.69 11.03 25.22
N GLU A 171 -5.68 10.71 26.05
CA GLU A 171 -5.48 10.20 27.41
C GLU A 171 -6.36 8.96 27.66
N ASN A 172 -5.83 7.95 28.33
CA ASN A 172 -6.57 6.73 28.67
C ASN A 172 -7.30 6.07 27.49
N MET A 173 -6.65 6.03 26.32
CA MET A 173 -7.22 5.51 25.06
C MET A 173 -8.49 6.26 24.60
N ARG A 174 -8.58 7.55 24.89
CA ARG A 174 -9.69 8.42 24.45
C ARG A 174 -9.14 9.74 23.96
N ILE A 175 -9.73 10.28 22.92
CA ILE A 175 -9.51 11.68 22.49
C ILE A 175 -10.53 12.60 23.13
N PRO A 176 -10.28 13.90 23.24
CA PRO A 176 -11.30 14.89 23.56
C PRO A 176 -12.46 14.86 22.55
N SER A 177 -13.71 14.91 23.02
CA SER A 177 -14.91 14.80 22.17
C SER A 177 -15.01 15.90 21.11
N GLU A 178 -14.46 17.08 21.39
CA GLU A 178 -14.42 18.21 20.43
C GLU A 178 -13.52 17.96 19.21
N LEU A 179 -12.66 16.92 19.24
CA LEU A 179 -11.83 16.52 18.11
C LEU A 179 -12.48 15.47 17.22
N ILE A 180 -13.66 14.95 17.58
CA ILE A 180 -14.39 14.00 16.73
C ILE A 180 -14.76 14.71 15.42
N PRO A 181 -14.28 14.22 14.25
CA PRO A 181 -14.49 14.93 13.00
C PRO A 181 -15.93 14.80 12.50
N VAL A 182 -16.48 15.93 12.09
CA VAL A 182 -17.83 16.04 11.53
C VAL A 182 -17.78 16.62 10.12
N CYS A 183 -18.64 16.12 9.25
CA CYS A 183 -18.72 16.58 7.87
C CYS A 183 -19.15 18.05 7.80
N PRO A 184 -18.38 18.93 7.13
CA PRO A 184 -18.71 20.36 7.05
C PRO A 184 -19.99 20.63 6.25
N HIS A 185 -20.43 19.71 5.39
CA HIS A 185 -21.63 19.86 4.57
C HIS A 185 -22.91 19.45 5.31
N CYS A 186 -22.90 18.33 6.04
CA CYS A 186 -24.12 17.77 6.62
C CYS A 186 -24.10 17.55 8.14
N GLY A 187 -22.98 17.84 8.80
CA GLY A 187 -22.82 17.69 10.25
C GLY A 187 -22.76 16.24 10.76
N LYS A 188 -22.81 15.23 9.88
CA LYS A 188 -22.70 13.82 10.26
C LYS A 188 -21.23 13.46 10.54
N PRO A 189 -20.97 12.37 11.29
CA PRO A 189 -19.60 11.92 11.53
C PRO A 189 -18.81 11.71 10.22
N MET A 190 -17.51 11.94 10.28
CA MET A 190 -16.59 11.55 9.21
C MET A 190 -15.97 10.19 9.51
N THR A 191 -15.39 9.60 8.47
CA THR A 191 -14.56 8.39 8.54
C THR A 191 -13.32 8.57 7.67
N MET A 192 -12.36 7.64 7.73
CA MET A 192 -11.23 7.63 6.82
C MET A 192 -11.72 7.39 5.38
N ASN A 193 -11.05 8.02 4.41
CA ASN A 193 -11.24 7.68 3.00
C ASN A 193 -10.46 6.40 2.66
N LEU A 194 -11.03 5.27 3.04
CA LEU A 194 -10.49 3.92 2.80
C LEU A 194 -11.58 3.06 2.16
N ARG A 195 -11.22 2.32 1.11
CA ARG A 195 -12.15 1.42 0.42
C ARG A 195 -12.39 0.14 1.24
N ALA A 196 -13.24 0.24 2.26
CA ALA A 196 -13.65 -0.89 3.10
C ALA A 196 -15.05 -1.42 2.75
N ASP A 197 -15.89 -0.58 2.15
CA ASP A 197 -17.28 -0.86 1.78
C ASP A 197 -17.69 -0.09 0.50
N ASP A 198 -18.98 -0.09 0.20
CA ASP A 198 -19.60 0.61 -0.94
C ASP A 198 -19.76 2.13 -0.74
N LYS A 199 -19.35 2.68 0.40
CA LYS A 199 -19.42 4.11 0.72
C LYS A 199 -18.14 4.87 0.43
N PHE A 200 -17.15 4.21 -0.14
CA PHE A 200 -15.90 4.84 -0.52
C PHE A 200 -16.14 6.01 -1.48
N VAL A 201 -15.63 7.18 -1.13
CA VAL A 201 -15.72 8.37 -1.97
C VAL A 201 -14.56 8.41 -2.94
N GLU A 202 -14.88 8.26 -4.22
CA GLU A 202 -13.97 8.53 -5.33
C GLU A 202 -14.09 10.03 -5.66
N ASP A 203 -13.12 10.82 -5.22
CA ASP A 203 -13.10 12.25 -5.48
C ASP A 203 -12.57 12.57 -6.90
N GLU A 204 -12.60 13.82 -7.29
CA GLU A 204 -12.09 14.28 -8.59
C GLU A 204 -10.61 13.87 -8.80
N GLY A 205 -9.78 13.93 -7.75
CA GLY A 205 -8.38 13.53 -7.81
C GLY A 205 -8.21 12.05 -8.09
N TRP A 206 -9.07 11.20 -7.52
CA TRP A 206 -9.11 9.77 -7.76
C TRP A 206 -9.46 9.47 -9.24
N HIS A 207 -10.53 10.09 -9.77
CA HIS A 207 -10.94 9.90 -11.16
C HIS A 207 -9.87 10.35 -12.15
N GLN A 208 -9.25 11.51 -11.91
CA GLN A 208 -8.12 11.98 -12.73
C GLN A 208 -6.92 11.04 -12.68
N ALA A 209 -6.63 10.41 -11.54
CA ALA A 209 -5.55 9.44 -11.43
C ALA A 209 -5.86 8.15 -12.20
N ALA A 210 -7.10 7.68 -12.14
CA ALA A 210 -7.59 6.53 -12.90
C ALA A 210 -7.47 6.80 -14.42
N GLU A 211 -7.92 7.96 -14.89
CA GLU A 211 -7.81 8.35 -16.31
C GLU A 211 -6.36 8.41 -16.79
N ARG A 212 -5.45 8.96 -15.97
CA ARG A 212 -4.02 8.98 -16.31
C ARG A 212 -3.44 7.57 -16.40
N TYR A 213 -3.82 6.66 -15.52
CA TYR A 213 -3.40 5.26 -15.55
C TYR A 213 -3.89 4.57 -16.82
N GLU A 214 -5.18 4.68 -17.15
CA GLU A 214 -5.76 4.10 -18.36
C GLU A 214 -5.13 4.68 -19.63
N SER A 215 -4.87 6.00 -19.65
CA SER A 215 -4.20 6.65 -20.76
C SER A 215 -2.76 6.16 -20.91
N PHE A 216 -2.03 5.96 -19.80
CA PHE A 216 -0.68 5.40 -19.81
C PHE A 216 -0.67 4.00 -20.43
N LEU A 217 -1.55 3.11 -20.00
CA LEU A 217 -1.68 1.77 -20.56
C LEU A 217 -1.99 1.79 -22.07
N ARG A 218 -2.97 2.59 -22.46
CA ARG A 218 -3.40 2.67 -23.87
C ARG A 218 -2.31 3.21 -24.81
N THR A 219 -1.57 4.22 -24.36
CA THR A 219 -0.54 4.87 -25.21
C THR A 219 0.77 4.09 -25.28
N ARG A 220 0.95 3.04 -24.46
CA ARG A 220 2.12 2.16 -24.46
C ARG A 220 1.79 0.72 -24.86
N ALA A 221 0.62 0.50 -25.40
CA ALA A 221 0.17 -0.84 -25.82
C ALA A 221 1.08 -1.54 -26.84
N ASP A 222 1.87 -0.77 -27.60
CA ASP A 222 2.82 -1.30 -28.58
C ASP A 222 4.28 -1.31 -28.12
N GLN A 223 4.54 -1.03 -26.83
CA GLN A 223 5.88 -0.95 -26.24
C GLN A 223 6.25 -2.22 -25.49
N LYS A 224 7.56 -2.44 -25.26
CA LYS A 224 8.04 -3.49 -24.34
C LYS A 224 7.75 -3.07 -22.91
N THR A 225 6.68 -3.60 -22.34
CA THR A 225 6.21 -3.21 -21.01
C THR A 225 6.64 -4.22 -19.96
N LEU A 226 7.25 -3.73 -18.89
CA LEU A 226 7.47 -4.50 -17.66
C LEU A 226 6.34 -4.21 -16.66
N PHE A 227 5.59 -5.22 -16.28
CA PHE A 227 4.66 -5.21 -15.16
C PHE A 227 5.41 -5.69 -13.90
N LEU A 228 5.83 -4.76 -13.06
CA LEU A 228 6.59 -5.05 -11.83
C LEU A 228 5.66 -5.07 -10.62
N GLU A 229 5.35 -6.26 -10.11
CA GLU A 229 4.50 -6.47 -8.94
C GLU A 229 5.33 -6.61 -7.67
N LEU A 230 5.03 -5.80 -6.64
CA LEU A 230 5.76 -5.74 -5.38
C LEU A 230 4.82 -5.96 -4.19
N GLY A 231 4.91 -7.14 -3.57
CA GLY A 231 4.20 -7.44 -2.32
C GLY A 231 2.68 -7.41 -2.40
N VAL A 232 2.09 -7.74 -3.56
CA VAL A 232 0.64 -7.85 -3.71
C VAL A 232 0.18 -9.25 -3.26
N GLY A 233 -0.63 -9.29 -2.21
CA GLY A 233 -1.23 -10.52 -1.69
C GLY A 233 -2.53 -10.91 -2.40
N TYR A 234 -3.20 -11.95 -1.87
CA TYR A 234 -4.48 -12.46 -2.40
C TYR A 234 -5.72 -11.83 -1.77
N ASN A 235 -5.58 -10.80 -0.92
CA ASN A 235 -6.76 -10.12 -0.35
C ASN A 235 -7.51 -9.28 -1.40
N THR A 236 -6.77 -8.61 -2.31
CA THR A 236 -7.34 -7.76 -3.35
C THR A 236 -6.66 -7.98 -4.71
N PRO A 237 -6.55 -9.23 -5.21
CA PRO A 237 -5.76 -9.54 -6.41
C PRO A 237 -6.37 -8.96 -7.69
N VAL A 238 -7.65 -8.63 -7.67
CA VAL A 238 -8.41 -8.13 -8.82
C VAL A 238 -7.98 -6.74 -9.28
N ILE A 239 -7.27 -5.97 -8.43
CA ILE A 239 -6.86 -4.60 -8.76
C ILE A 239 -5.52 -4.57 -9.51
N ILE A 240 -4.57 -5.41 -9.13
CA ILE A 240 -3.21 -5.41 -9.66
C ILE A 240 -2.84 -6.77 -10.26
N LYS A 241 -2.82 -7.83 -9.44
CA LYS A 241 -2.28 -9.14 -9.81
C LYS A 241 -2.96 -9.73 -11.06
N TYR A 242 -4.27 -9.87 -11.04
CA TYR A 242 -5.00 -10.45 -12.18
C TYR A 242 -4.97 -9.56 -13.43
N PRO A 243 -5.14 -8.23 -13.36
CA PRO A 243 -4.94 -7.35 -14.51
C PRO A 243 -3.52 -7.46 -15.11
N PHE A 244 -2.46 -7.51 -14.29
CA PHE A 244 -1.10 -7.66 -14.78
C PHE A 244 -0.91 -8.99 -15.53
N TRP A 245 -1.41 -10.10 -14.97
CA TRP A 245 -1.38 -11.39 -15.66
C TRP A 245 -2.13 -11.37 -16.99
N GLN A 246 -3.32 -10.75 -17.02
CA GLN A 246 -4.14 -10.65 -18.24
C GLN A 246 -3.47 -9.78 -19.31
N MET A 247 -2.86 -8.65 -18.92
CA MET A 247 -2.15 -7.78 -19.85
C MET A 247 -0.89 -8.46 -20.39
N THR A 248 -0.13 -9.15 -19.53
CA THR A 248 1.03 -9.94 -19.97
C THR A 248 0.64 -11.05 -20.95
N ALA A 249 -0.43 -11.79 -20.68
CA ALA A 249 -0.90 -12.85 -21.58
C ALA A 249 -1.35 -12.35 -22.96
N LYS A 250 -1.78 -11.09 -23.06
CA LYS A 250 -2.26 -10.49 -24.33
C LYS A 250 -1.12 -9.93 -25.19
N ASP A 251 0.03 -9.59 -24.62
CA ASP A 251 1.16 -9.01 -25.35
C ASP A 251 2.42 -9.89 -25.18
N PRO A 252 2.89 -10.54 -26.24
CA PRO A 252 4.10 -11.38 -26.18
C PRO A 252 5.39 -10.60 -25.89
N ARG A 253 5.37 -9.26 -25.97
CA ARG A 253 6.52 -8.39 -25.65
C ARG A 253 6.54 -7.99 -24.18
N ALA A 254 5.41 -8.16 -23.48
CA ALA A 254 5.30 -7.84 -22.05
C ALA A 254 6.02 -8.86 -21.19
N VAL A 255 6.62 -8.38 -20.10
CA VAL A 255 7.19 -9.21 -19.06
C VAL A 255 6.49 -8.90 -17.74
N TYR A 256 6.12 -9.94 -17.02
CA TYR A 256 5.62 -9.85 -15.65
C TYR A 256 6.76 -10.19 -14.68
N ALA A 257 7.07 -9.32 -13.74
CA ALA A 257 7.99 -9.61 -12.66
C ALA A 257 7.29 -9.46 -11.31
N ASN A 258 7.46 -10.46 -10.44
CA ASN A 258 6.86 -10.47 -9.09
C ASN A 258 7.97 -10.65 -8.06
N ILE A 259 8.08 -9.70 -7.12
CA ILE A 259 8.93 -9.83 -5.92
C ILE A 259 8.00 -9.92 -4.72
N ASN A 260 7.92 -11.11 -4.11
CA ASN A 260 7.06 -11.32 -2.95
C ASN A 260 7.59 -12.48 -2.10
N PHE A 261 7.68 -12.29 -0.80
CA PHE A 261 8.13 -13.33 0.12
C PHE A 261 7.02 -14.37 0.32
N GLY A 262 7.32 -15.62 -0.03
CA GLY A 262 6.39 -16.75 0.13
C GLY A 262 5.26 -16.85 -0.91
N GLN A 263 5.07 -15.84 -1.78
CA GLN A 263 3.96 -15.77 -2.75
C GLN A 263 4.41 -15.24 -4.13
N ALA A 264 5.66 -15.52 -4.52
CA ALA A 264 6.18 -15.14 -5.83
C ALA A 264 5.81 -16.19 -6.88
N GLU A 265 4.74 -15.98 -7.62
CA GLU A 265 4.23 -16.91 -8.61
C GLU A 265 3.57 -16.23 -9.81
N ALA A 266 3.45 -16.98 -10.90
CA ALA A 266 2.74 -16.59 -12.10
C ALA A 266 1.94 -17.78 -12.64
N PRO A 267 0.77 -17.54 -13.29
CA PRO A 267 -0.01 -18.60 -13.91
C PRO A 267 0.75 -19.24 -15.08
N ALA A 268 0.45 -20.51 -15.37
CA ALA A 268 1.12 -21.27 -16.42
C ALA A 268 1.08 -20.58 -17.80
N ALA A 269 0.00 -19.84 -18.09
CA ALA A 269 -0.19 -19.14 -19.35
C ALA A 269 0.84 -18.05 -19.67
N ILE A 270 1.50 -17.49 -18.65
CA ILE A 270 2.52 -16.42 -18.81
C ILE A 270 3.88 -16.82 -18.23
N ARG A 271 4.10 -18.09 -17.92
CA ARG A 271 5.32 -18.56 -17.24
C ARG A 271 6.60 -18.14 -17.97
N ASP A 272 6.60 -18.26 -19.29
CA ASP A 272 7.76 -17.95 -20.13
C ASP A 272 8.01 -16.43 -20.28
N GLN A 273 7.05 -15.62 -19.88
CA GLN A 273 7.12 -14.15 -19.83
C GLN A 273 7.26 -13.64 -18.37
N SER A 274 7.57 -14.52 -17.41
CA SER A 274 7.50 -14.16 -15.99
C SER A 274 8.82 -14.36 -15.27
N ILE A 275 9.13 -13.43 -14.36
CA ILE A 275 10.27 -13.46 -13.44
C ILE A 275 9.71 -13.45 -12.03
N CYS A 276 9.75 -14.60 -11.34
CA CYS A 276 9.22 -14.72 -9.98
C CYS A 276 10.38 -14.78 -8.97
N ILE A 277 10.47 -13.81 -8.07
CA ILE A 277 11.53 -13.66 -7.08
C ILE A 277 10.92 -13.82 -5.69
N ASN A 278 11.15 -15.01 -5.09
CA ASN A 278 10.73 -15.29 -3.71
C ASN A 278 11.80 -14.78 -2.74
N ALA A 279 11.74 -13.51 -2.39
CA ALA A 279 12.71 -12.85 -1.53
C ALA A 279 12.09 -11.70 -0.74
N ASP A 280 12.81 -11.23 0.30
CA ASP A 280 12.53 -9.96 0.93
C ASP A 280 12.68 -8.82 -0.09
N ILE A 281 11.65 -7.96 -0.20
CA ILE A 281 11.59 -6.93 -1.24
C ILE A 281 12.68 -5.88 -1.05
N ALA A 282 13.00 -5.50 0.20
CA ALA A 282 14.05 -4.53 0.48
C ALA A 282 15.40 -5.04 -0.04
N SER A 283 15.75 -6.29 0.31
CA SER A 283 16.98 -6.94 -0.14
C SER A 283 17.03 -7.13 -1.66
N ALA A 284 15.90 -7.46 -2.30
CA ALA A 284 15.85 -7.60 -3.75
C ALA A 284 16.06 -6.27 -4.47
N LEU A 285 15.43 -5.18 -4.00
CA LEU A 285 15.62 -3.84 -4.56
C LEU A 285 17.04 -3.32 -4.37
N GLU A 286 17.69 -3.59 -3.22
CA GLU A 286 19.12 -3.24 -3.00
C GLU A 286 20.04 -3.96 -3.99
N ARG A 287 19.74 -5.21 -4.33
CA ARG A 287 20.53 -5.98 -5.31
C ARG A 287 20.29 -5.55 -6.75
N LEU A 288 19.15 -4.92 -7.06
CA LEU A 288 18.84 -4.38 -8.37
C LEU A 288 19.55 -3.04 -8.64
N LEU A 289 19.89 -2.29 -7.62
CA LEU A 289 20.71 -1.07 -7.70
C LEU A 289 22.19 -1.39 -8.00
#